data_4489c937cc9e575e56fbfdb4ad9cf23d
#
_entry.id   4489c937cc9e575e56fbfdb4ad9cf23d
#
_cell.length_a   1.000
_cell.length_b   1.000
_cell.length_c   1.000
_cell.angle_alpha   90.00
_cell.angle_beta   90.00
_cell.angle_gamma   90.00
#
_symmetry.space_group_name_H-M   'P 1'
#
loop_
_entity.id
_entity.type
_entity.pdbx_description
1 polymer ?
#
loop_
_entity_poly.entity_id
_entity_poly.type
_entity_poly.pdbx_seq_one_letter_code
_entity_poly.pdbx_strand_id
1 'polypeptide(L)'
;MAATKTKEQLVIHQIVVKAPQRKIYDVGNWRTALSSADNGRTKQLYDLLDDIMIDGVLSDAVQKRIDAVTNSELTFQNADGEEVEEIADLMDTTAWEDLLTEILKKKIYGRSGIEMTFNDG
;
A
#
# COMPACT_ATOMS: atom_id res chain seq x y z
N MET A 1 -20.60 -13.98 58.67
CA MET A 1 -20.71 -13.52 57.27
C MET A 1 -19.32 -13.57 56.64
N ALA A 2 -19.06 -14.52 55.79
CA ALA A 2 -17.77 -14.68 55.12
C ALA A 2 -17.82 -13.90 53.80
N ALA A 3 -16.90 -12.93 53.66
CA ALA A 3 -16.74 -12.18 52.45
C ALA A 3 -16.03 -13.02 51.38
N THR A 4 -16.76 -13.37 50.34
CA THR A 4 -16.22 -14.05 49.16
C THR A 4 -15.35 -13.07 48.38
N LYS A 5 -14.04 -13.20 48.44
CA LYS A 5 -13.12 -12.48 47.56
C LYS A 5 -13.23 -13.04 46.16
N THR A 6 -13.85 -12.27 45.26
CA THR A 6 -13.81 -12.53 43.84
C THR A 6 -12.39 -12.37 43.34
N LYS A 7 -11.77 -13.47 42.88
CA LYS A 7 -10.48 -13.41 42.17
C LYS A 7 -10.72 -12.83 40.82
N GLU A 8 -10.29 -11.58 40.59
CA GLU A 8 -10.17 -11.02 39.26
C GLU A 8 -9.12 -11.83 38.50
N GLN A 9 -9.56 -12.55 37.46
CA GLN A 9 -8.68 -13.20 36.50
C GLN A 9 -8.12 -12.11 35.56
N LEU A 10 -6.84 -11.81 35.73
CA LEU A 10 -6.09 -11.02 34.76
C LEU A 10 -5.96 -11.83 33.47
N VAL A 11 -6.72 -11.47 32.45
CA VAL A 11 -6.56 -12.03 31.09
C VAL A 11 -5.45 -11.25 30.41
N ILE A 12 -4.26 -11.84 30.34
CA ILE A 12 -3.13 -11.28 29.61
C ILE A 12 -3.30 -11.66 28.14
N HIS A 13 -3.69 -10.70 27.30
CA HIS A 13 -3.65 -10.85 25.87
C HIS A 13 -2.21 -10.66 25.37
N GLN A 14 -1.54 -11.74 25.06
CA GLN A 14 -0.22 -11.70 24.47
C GLN A 14 -0.34 -11.50 22.97
N ILE A 15 -0.05 -10.29 22.49
CA ILE A 15 0.05 -10.01 21.06
C ILE A 15 1.42 -10.53 20.59
N VAL A 16 1.42 -11.66 19.92
CA VAL A 16 2.62 -12.21 19.29
C VAL A 16 2.75 -11.57 17.89
N VAL A 17 3.58 -10.54 17.79
CA VAL A 17 3.96 -9.98 16.49
C VAL A 17 4.97 -10.93 15.85
N LYS A 18 4.56 -11.70 14.86
CA LYS A 18 5.49 -12.49 14.04
C LYS A 18 6.21 -11.54 13.10
N ALA A 19 7.54 -11.50 13.20
CA ALA A 19 8.34 -10.81 12.22
C ALA A 19 8.06 -11.42 10.82
N PRO A 20 7.95 -10.60 9.76
CA PRO A 20 7.77 -11.09 8.42
C PRO A 20 8.94 -12.01 8.05
N GLN A 21 8.63 -13.25 7.68
CA GLN A 21 9.64 -14.21 7.27
C GLN A 21 9.95 -13.98 5.78
N ARG A 22 11.18 -13.55 5.51
CA ARG A 22 11.69 -13.52 4.14
C ARG A 22 11.76 -14.94 3.60
N LYS A 23 11.09 -15.17 2.49
CA LYS A 23 11.36 -16.34 1.68
C LYS A 23 12.63 -16.06 0.87
N ILE A 24 13.62 -16.94 0.97
CA ILE A 24 14.81 -16.83 0.14
C ILE A 24 14.42 -17.30 -1.27
N TYR A 25 14.30 -16.35 -2.19
CA TYR A 25 14.06 -16.64 -3.59
C TYR A 25 15.38 -16.70 -4.34
N ASP A 26 15.59 -17.78 -5.04
CA ASP A 26 16.69 -17.90 -5.99
C ASP A 26 16.26 -17.42 -7.39
N VAL A 27 17.22 -17.37 -8.30
CA VAL A 27 16.97 -16.96 -9.71
C VAL A 27 15.99 -17.89 -10.41
N GLY A 28 15.94 -19.18 -10.00
CA GLY A 28 15.00 -20.16 -10.53
C GLY A 28 13.56 -19.83 -10.19
N ASN A 29 13.30 -19.45 -8.95
CA ASN A 29 11.97 -19.03 -8.50
C ASN A 29 11.49 -17.77 -9.23
N TRP A 30 12.37 -16.81 -9.46
CA TRP A 30 12.05 -15.61 -10.22
C TRP A 30 11.65 -15.91 -11.67
N ARG A 31 12.42 -16.77 -12.36
CA ARG A 31 12.09 -17.20 -13.72
C ARG A 31 10.77 -17.94 -13.81
N THR A 32 10.50 -18.81 -12.84
CA THR A 32 9.23 -19.54 -12.75
C THR A 32 8.06 -18.59 -12.55
N ALA A 33 8.22 -17.58 -11.68
CA ALA A 33 7.19 -16.58 -11.43
C ALA A 33 6.89 -15.74 -12.68
N LEU A 34 7.93 -15.32 -13.42
CA LEU A 34 7.76 -14.59 -14.68
C LEU A 34 7.05 -15.44 -15.73
N SER A 35 7.49 -16.68 -15.95
CA SER A 35 6.84 -17.60 -16.91
C SER A 35 5.38 -17.89 -16.54
N SER A 36 5.07 -17.98 -15.23
CA SER A 36 3.70 -18.13 -14.76
C SER A 36 2.85 -16.88 -15.03
N ALA A 37 3.44 -15.69 -14.84
CA ALA A 37 2.78 -14.42 -15.10
C ALA A 37 2.45 -14.22 -16.58
N ASP A 38 3.36 -14.64 -17.49
CA ASP A 38 3.13 -14.62 -18.94
C ASP A 38 1.92 -15.49 -19.36
N ASN A 39 1.62 -16.52 -18.55
CA ASN A 39 0.44 -17.37 -18.70
C ASN A 39 -0.77 -16.91 -17.89
N GLY A 40 -0.78 -15.66 -17.41
CA GLY A 40 -1.87 -15.05 -16.66
C GLY A 40 -1.92 -15.40 -15.16
N ARG A 41 -0.95 -16.18 -14.65
CA ARG A 41 -0.85 -16.55 -13.23
C ARG A 41 0.10 -15.62 -12.49
N THR A 42 -0.36 -14.44 -12.16
CA THR A 42 0.48 -13.35 -11.62
C THR A 42 0.73 -13.40 -10.11
N LYS A 43 0.00 -14.24 -9.37
CA LYS A 43 0.10 -14.27 -7.90
C LYS A 43 1.53 -14.47 -7.39
N GLN A 44 2.25 -15.45 -7.94
CA GLN A 44 3.62 -15.74 -7.51
C GLN A 44 4.58 -14.57 -7.76
N LEU A 45 4.38 -13.83 -8.85
CA LEU A 45 5.17 -12.64 -9.15
C LEU A 45 4.91 -11.51 -8.12
N TYR A 46 3.64 -11.29 -7.76
CA TYR A 46 3.31 -10.29 -6.74
C TYR A 46 3.82 -10.67 -5.36
N ASP A 47 3.69 -11.93 -4.97
CA ASP A 47 4.23 -12.44 -3.70
C ASP A 47 5.76 -12.19 -3.63
N LEU A 48 6.49 -12.33 -4.76
CA LEU A 48 7.92 -12.02 -4.85
C LEU A 48 8.21 -10.51 -4.73
N LEU A 49 7.41 -9.68 -5.37
CA LEU A 49 7.55 -8.22 -5.29
C LEU A 49 7.29 -7.73 -3.86
N ASP A 50 6.27 -8.27 -3.19
CA ASP A 50 5.98 -7.96 -1.79
C ASP A 50 7.15 -8.35 -0.87
N ASP A 51 7.75 -9.53 -1.09
CA ASP A 51 8.91 -9.97 -0.31
C ASP A 51 10.14 -9.07 -0.54
N ILE A 52 10.34 -8.56 -1.75
CA ILE A 52 11.41 -7.60 -2.05
C ILE A 52 11.16 -6.28 -1.31
N MET A 53 9.91 -5.84 -1.22
CA MET A 53 9.55 -4.62 -0.49
C MET A 53 9.70 -4.71 1.03
N ILE A 54 9.95 -5.90 1.59
CA ILE A 54 10.35 -6.07 3.00
C ILE A 54 11.77 -5.52 3.25
N ASP A 55 12.60 -5.39 2.20
CA ASP A 55 13.92 -4.79 2.34
C ASP A 55 13.79 -3.29 2.66
N GLY A 56 14.29 -2.90 3.83
CA GLY A 56 14.15 -1.53 4.33
C GLY A 56 14.81 -0.49 3.43
N VAL A 57 15.92 -0.81 2.76
CA VAL A 57 16.62 0.11 1.87
C VAL A 57 15.81 0.34 0.60
N LEU A 58 15.28 -0.73 0.01
CA LEU A 58 14.48 -0.63 -1.20
C LEU A 58 13.14 0.05 -0.91
N SER A 59 12.48 -0.35 0.17
CA SER A 59 11.21 0.25 0.61
C SER A 59 11.36 1.75 0.86
N ASP A 60 12.42 2.17 1.56
CA ASP A 60 12.71 3.60 1.80
C ASP A 60 12.99 4.36 0.49
N ALA A 61 13.76 3.78 -0.43
CA ALA A 61 14.03 4.38 -1.72
C ALA A 61 12.76 4.56 -2.58
N VAL A 62 11.84 3.60 -2.51
CA VAL A 62 10.54 3.66 -3.18
C VAL A 62 9.67 4.73 -2.53
N GLN A 63 9.57 4.72 -1.19
CA GLN A 63 8.76 5.69 -0.45
C GLN A 63 9.22 7.13 -0.71
N LYS A 64 10.52 7.39 -0.71
CA LYS A 64 11.07 8.71 -1.06
C LYS A 64 10.67 9.20 -2.46
N ARG A 65 10.53 8.28 -3.42
CA ARG A 65 10.07 8.66 -4.76
C ARG A 65 8.57 8.94 -4.80
N ILE A 66 7.79 8.19 -4.04
CA ILE A 66 6.36 8.46 -3.86
C ILE A 66 6.17 9.82 -3.19
N ASP A 67 6.86 10.06 -2.09
CA ASP A 67 6.79 11.31 -1.34
C ASP A 67 7.22 12.52 -2.18
N ALA A 68 8.22 12.35 -3.04
CA ALA A 68 8.65 13.43 -3.94
C ALA A 68 7.57 13.84 -4.95
N VAL A 69 6.69 12.93 -5.33
CA VAL A 69 5.55 13.23 -6.23
C VAL A 69 4.35 13.74 -5.43
N THR A 70 4.00 13.08 -4.32
CA THR A 70 2.84 13.46 -3.52
C THR A 70 3.00 14.82 -2.83
N ASN A 71 4.24 15.18 -2.46
CA ASN A 71 4.56 16.50 -1.90
C ASN A 71 4.82 17.58 -2.96
N SER A 72 4.72 17.24 -4.26
CA SER A 72 4.82 18.24 -5.31
C SER A 72 3.50 19.00 -5.42
N GLU A 73 3.58 20.32 -5.60
CA GLU A 73 2.42 21.14 -5.89
C GLU A 73 1.85 20.74 -7.26
N LEU A 74 0.65 20.17 -7.23
CA LEU A 74 -0.09 19.79 -8.42
C LEU A 74 -1.25 20.79 -8.59
N THR A 75 -1.38 21.36 -9.78
CA THR A 75 -2.50 22.24 -10.12
C THR A 75 -3.25 21.69 -11.31
N PHE A 76 -4.57 21.74 -11.26
CA PHE A 76 -5.43 21.43 -12.39
C PHE A 76 -5.92 22.71 -13.04
N GLN A 77 -5.64 22.87 -14.31
CA GLN A 77 -6.04 24.03 -15.08
C GLN A 77 -7.01 23.62 -16.20
N ASN A 78 -7.97 24.49 -16.48
CA ASN A 78 -8.85 24.37 -17.63
C ASN A 78 -8.08 24.69 -18.94
N ALA A 79 -8.76 24.61 -20.07
CA ALA A 79 -8.17 24.91 -21.38
C ALA A 79 -7.69 26.38 -21.52
N ASP A 80 -8.21 27.27 -20.70
CA ASP A 80 -7.86 28.70 -20.68
C ASP A 80 -6.70 29.00 -19.69
N GLY A 81 -6.21 27.99 -18.98
CA GLY A 81 -5.10 28.11 -18.02
C GLY A 81 -5.52 28.59 -16.63
N GLU A 82 -6.81 28.61 -16.33
CA GLU A 82 -7.34 28.97 -15.03
C GLU A 82 -7.46 27.73 -14.14
N GLU A 83 -7.17 27.88 -12.86
CA GLU A 83 -7.30 26.80 -11.88
C GLU A 83 -8.76 26.45 -11.64
N VAL A 84 -9.07 25.16 -11.55
CA VAL A 84 -10.41 24.65 -11.27
C VAL A 84 -10.56 24.39 -9.78
N GLU A 85 -11.19 25.33 -9.04
CA GLU A 85 -11.32 25.28 -7.59
C GLU A 85 -11.95 23.98 -7.07
N GLU A 86 -12.99 23.47 -7.73
CA GLU A 86 -13.65 22.22 -7.33
C GLU A 86 -12.69 21.01 -7.31
N ILE A 87 -11.72 20.99 -8.22
CA ILE A 87 -10.71 19.94 -8.29
C ILE A 87 -9.60 20.23 -7.26
N ALA A 88 -9.22 21.48 -7.05
CA ALA A 88 -8.25 21.88 -6.05
C ALA A 88 -8.69 21.44 -4.64
N ASP A 89 -9.96 21.67 -4.29
CA ASP A 89 -10.54 21.21 -3.01
C ASP A 89 -10.50 19.69 -2.86
N LEU A 90 -10.75 18.93 -3.93
CA LEU A 90 -10.65 17.48 -3.93
C LEU A 90 -9.20 17.00 -3.73
N MET A 91 -8.24 17.71 -4.31
CA MET A 91 -6.81 17.40 -4.21
C MET A 91 -6.23 17.67 -2.82
N ASP A 92 -6.84 18.56 -2.03
CA ASP A 92 -6.44 18.86 -0.65
C ASP A 92 -7.06 17.85 0.36
N THR A 93 -7.31 16.62 -0.07
CA THR A 93 -7.87 15.57 0.77
C THR A 93 -6.91 14.40 0.93
N THR A 94 -6.96 13.74 2.10
CA THR A 94 -6.21 12.50 2.35
C THR A 94 -6.56 11.41 1.33
N ALA A 95 -7.81 11.37 0.86
CA ALA A 95 -8.24 10.41 -0.16
C ALA A 95 -7.51 10.60 -1.48
N TRP A 96 -7.14 11.83 -1.83
CA TRP A 96 -6.35 12.14 -3.00
C TRP A 96 -4.90 11.68 -2.84
N GLU A 97 -4.29 11.90 -1.68
CA GLU A 97 -2.93 11.43 -1.38
C GLU A 97 -2.84 9.91 -1.43
N ASP A 98 -3.82 9.21 -0.87
CA ASP A 98 -3.92 7.75 -0.92
C ASP A 98 -4.06 7.27 -2.37
N LEU A 99 -4.88 7.93 -3.17
CA LEU A 99 -5.08 7.65 -4.59
C LEU A 99 -3.77 7.78 -5.37
N LEU A 100 -3.04 8.88 -5.20
CA LEU A 100 -1.75 9.12 -5.84
C LEU A 100 -0.73 8.05 -5.43
N THR A 101 -0.68 7.72 -4.16
CA THR A 101 0.20 6.68 -3.63
C THR A 101 -0.06 5.33 -4.31
N GLU A 102 -1.33 4.94 -4.45
CA GLU A 102 -1.70 3.69 -5.12
C GLU A 102 -1.36 3.72 -6.63
N ILE A 103 -1.58 4.85 -7.30
CA ILE A 103 -1.18 5.03 -8.70
C ILE A 103 0.34 4.89 -8.86
N LEU A 104 1.11 5.46 -7.95
CA LEU A 104 2.58 5.43 -8.01
C LEU A 104 3.15 4.04 -7.73
N LYS A 105 2.50 3.23 -6.91
CA LYS A 105 2.84 1.81 -6.70
C LYS A 105 2.83 1.01 -8.00
N LYS A 106 2.10 1.45 -9.03
CA LYS A 106 2.13 0.86 -10.36
C LYS A 106 3.55 0.74 -10.93
N LYS A 107 4.46 1.63 -10.57
CA LYS A 107 5.86 1.57 -11.02
C LYS A 107 6.58 0.32 -10.52
N ILE A 108 6.14 -0.26 -9.41
CA ILE A 108 6.71 -1.46 -8.80
C ILE A 108 5.97 -2.69 -9.29
N TYR A 109 4.65 -2.67 -9.21
CA TYR A 109 3.80 -3.83 -9.48
C TYR A 109 3.35 -3.95 -10.95
N GLY A 110 3.66 -2.94 -11.79
CA GLY A 110 3.27 -2.90 -13.19
C GLY A 110 1.81 -2.52 -13.44
N ARG A 111 0.95 -2.66 -12.42
CA ARG A 111 -0.47 -2.28 -12.46
C ARG A 111 -0.95 -1.82 -11.09
N SER A 112 -1.97 -0.99 -11.08
CA SER A 112 -2.75 -0.63 -9.90
C SER A 112 -4.24 -0.66 -10.28
N GLY A 113 -5.10 -0.94 -9.31
CA GLY A 113 -6.55 -0.89 -9.45
C GLY A 113 -7.13 -0.04 -8.34
N ILE A 114 -8.10 0.79 -8.68
CA ILE A 114 -8.78 1.69 -7.75
C ILE A 114 -10.26 1.43 -7.90
N GLU A 115 -10.93 1.16 -6.80
CA GLU A 115 -12.37 1.04 -6.72
C GLU A 115 -12.93 2.34 -6.13
N MET A 116 -13.82 2.99 -6.88
CA MET A 116 -14.54 4.16 -6.40
C MET A 116 -15.94 3.74 -5.95
N THR A 117 -16.24 3.98 -4.68
CA THR A 117 -17.58 3.79 -4.13
C THR A 117 -18.28 5.14 -4.03
N PHE A 118 -19.44 5.23 -4.67
CA PHE A 118 -20.29 6.41 -4.56
C PHE A 118 -21.38 6.12 -3.53
N ASN A 119 -21.44 6.93 -2.49
CA ASN A 119 -22.57 6.91 -1.57
C ASN A 119 -23.63 7.85 -2.15
N ASP A 120 -24.74 7.29 -2.58
CA ASP A 120 -25.93 8.08 -2.85
C ASP A 120 -26.42 8.64 -1.51
N GLY A 121 -26.22 9.94 -1.31
CA GLY A 121 -26.56 10.68 -0.09
C GLY A 121 -28.07 10.76 0.20
#